data_f99be4e260526c9cdeeff1beec6db157
#
_entry.id   f99be4e260526c9cdeeff1beec6db157
#
_cell.length_a   1.000
_cell.length_b   1.000
_cell.length_c   1.000
_cell.angle_alpha   90.00
_cell.angle_beta   90.00
_cell.angle_gamma   90.00
#
_symmetry.space_group_name_H-M   'P 1'
#
loop_
_entity.id
_entity.type
_entity.pdbx_description
1 polymer ?
#
loop_
_entity_poly.entity_id
_entity_poly.type
_entity_poly.pdbx_seq_one_letter_code
_entity_poly.pdbx_strand_id
1 'polypeptide(L)'
;MLGGPVSSGPALEQCPKGGQHSAAFIGLWVQLVVRAGVSMRGVAAVLELVGEYTGHTFPIPHVTTGRGWLLRLGLAELVKPLEQADDWVLFADHSVQIGSQKLFAITGVRAAHQPPAGLALCSAQSPRL
;
A
#
# COMPACT_ATOMS: atom_id res chain seq x y z
N MET A 1 -14.79 -2.12 29.40
CA MET A 1 -14.92 -2.08 28.62
C MET A 1 -14.30 -1.59 27.61
N LEU A 2 -14.19 -1.69 26.93
CA LEU A 2 -13.52 -1.61 25.88
C LEU A 2 -13.86 -0.69 24.84
N GLY A 3 -14.45 0.33 25.16
CA GLY A 3 -14.90 1.34 24.27
C GLY A 3 -13.82 2.15 23.58
N GLY A 4 -12.59 1.96 23.91
CA GLY A 4 -11.48 2.80 23.46
C GLY A 4 -11.37 3.08 21.97
N PRO A 5 -11.57 2.15 21.07
CA PRO A 5 -11.39 2.39 19.66
C PRO A 5 -12.54 3.10 18.96
N VAL A 6 -13.50 3.49 19.66
CA VAL A 6 -14.71 4.04 19.08
C VAL A 6 -14.50 5.28 18.22
N SER A 7 -13.50 6.06 18.51
CA SER A 7 -13.24 7.31 17.79
C SER A 7 -12.94 7.13 16.30
N SER A 8 -12.39 6.00 15.91
CA SER A 8 -12.08 5.75 14.51
C SER A 8 -13.12 4.87 13.82
N GLY A 9 -14.01 4.25 14.58
CA GLY A 9 -14.92 3.25 14.06
C GLY A 9 -15.85 3.72 12.97
N PRO A 10 -16.65 4.73 13.14
CA PRO A 10 -17.70 5.04 12.16
C PRO A 10 -17.16 5.44 10.79
N ALA A 11 -16.05 6.13 10.72
CA ALA A 11 -15.46 6.52 9.46
C ALA A 11 -14.82 5.35 8.71
N LEU A 12 -14.19 4.42 9.44
CA LEU A 12 -13.54 3.25 8.85
C LEU A 12 -14.53 2.18 8.44
N GLU A 13 -15.66 2.09 9.11
CA GLU A 13 -16.70 1.13 8.79
C GLU A 13 -17.56 1.56 7.60
N GLN A 14 -17.55 2.84 7.26
CA GLN A 14 -18.31 3.34 6.12
C GLN A 14 -17.76 2.82 4.81
N CYS A 15 -18.67 2.37 3.94
CA CYS A 15 -18.31 2.05 2.58
C CYS A 15 -18.14 3.33 1.77
N PRO A 16 -17.12 3.43 0.92
CA PRO A 16 -17.05 4.49 -0.06
C PRO A 16 -18.30 4.54 -0.92
N LYS A 17 -18.67 5.72 -1.38
CA LYS A 17 -19.87 5.92 -2.22
C LYS A 17 -19.84 4.98 -3.42
N GLY A 18 -20.86 4.12 -3.54
CA GLY A 18 -20.94 3.10 -4.57
C GLY A 18 -20.09 1.85 -4.32
N GLY A 19 -19.44 1.75 -3.16
CA GLY A 19 -18.63 0.60 -2.80
C GLY A 19 -19.38 -0.44 -1.98
N GLN A 20 -18.92 -1.68 -2.03
CA GLN A 20 -19.43 -2.80 -1.23
C GLN A 20 -18.54 -3.13 -0.03
N HIS A 21 -17.39 -2.50 0.09
CA HIS A 21 -16.39 -2.77 1.10
C HIS A 21 -16.12 -1.54 1.96
N SER A 22 -15.94 -1.74 3.26
CA SER A 22 -15.60 -0.66 4.18
C SER A 22 -14.19 -0.10 3.92
N ALA A 23 -13.96 1.14 4.31
CA ALA A 23 -12.64 1.77 4.19
C ALA A 23 -11.57 1.00 4.98
N ALA A 24 -11.92 0.45 6.15
CA ALA A 24 -11.01 -0.37 6.95
C ALA A 24 -10.59 -1.64 6.21
N PHE A 25 -11.52 -2.31 5.55
CA PHE A 25 -11.23 -3.53 4.79
C PHE A 25 -10.36 -3.22 3.56
N ILE A 26 -10.66 -2.15 2.83
CA ILE A 26 -9.83 -1.68 1.71
C ILE A 26 -8.41 -1.39 2.20
N GLY A 27 -8.29 -0.69 3.33
CA GLY A 27 -7.01 -0.41 3.95
C GLY A 27 -6.23 -1.67 4.31
N LEU A 28 -6.88 -2.64 4.94
CA LEU A 28 -6.28 -3.94 5.26
C LEU A 28 -5.78 -4.65 4.01
N TRP A 29 -6.61 -4.73 2.99
CA TRP A 29 -6.26 -5.38 1.72
C TRP A 29 -5.01 -4.75 1.10
N VAL A 30 -4.98 -3.42 1.02
CA VAL A 30 -3.84 -2.67 0.48
C VAL A 30 -2.57 -2.87 1.33
N GLN A 31 -2.70 -2.84 2.66
CA GLN A 31 -1.57 -3.05 3.55
C GLN A 31 -0.98 -4.46 3.44
N LEU A 32 -1.78 -5.47 3.22
CA LEU A 32 -1.28 -6.82 2.96
C LEU A 32 -0.42 -6.89 1.69
N VAL A 33 -0.79 -6.15 0.65
CA VAL A 33 0.02 -6.09 -0.57
C VAL A 33 1.29 -5.25 -0.35
N VAL A 34 1.13 -4.03 0.16
CA VAL A 34 2.22 -3.05 0.20
C VAL A 34 3.22 -3.32 1.33
N ARG A 35 2.73 -3.64 2.53
CA ARG A 35 3.61 -3.83 3.70
C ARG A 35 4.01 -5.27 3.93
N ALA A 36 3.08 -6.20 3.75
CA ALA A 36 3.36 -7.61 3.98
C ALA A 36 3.90 -8.33 2.73
N GLY A 37 3.94 -7.65 1.58
CA GLY A 37 4.47 -8.22 0.35
C GLY A 37 3.64 -9.37 -0.22
N VAL A 38 2.38 -9.48 0.17
CA VAL A 38 1.50 -10.53 -0.32
C VAL A 38 1.05 -10.20 -1.74
N SER A 39 1.11 -11.16 -2.65
CA SER A 39 0.60 -10.95 -3.99
C SER A 39 -0.91 -10.65 -3.96
N MET A 40 -1.39 -9.89 -4.92
CA MET A 40 -2.83 -9.55 -5.00
C MET A 40 -3.75 -10.77 -5.00
N ARG A 41 -3.30 -11.89 -5.57
CA ARG A 41 -4.03 -13.16 -5.52
C ARG A 41 -3.89 -13.86 -4.16
N GLY A 42 -2.74 -13.74 -3.54
CA GLY A 42 -2.47 -14.32 -2.23
C GLY A 42 -3.27 -13.67 -1.10
N VAL A 43 -3.67 -12.40 -1.25
CA VAL A 43 -4.48 -11.73 -0.23
C VAL A 43 -5.80 -12.47 0.04
N ALA A 44 -6.44 -13.00 -0.99
CA ALA A 44 -7.66 -13.80 -0.81
C ALA A 44 -7.38 -15.01 0.09
N ALA A 45 -6.33 -15.77 -0.20
CA ALA A 45 -5.95 -16.93 0.61
C ALA A 45 -5.61 -16.55 2.06
N VAL A 46 -4.90 -15.44 2.26
CA VAL A 46 -4.58 -14.94 3.61
C VAL A 46 -5.85 -14.60 4.39
N LEU A 47 -6.79 -13.91 3.77
CA LEU A 47 -8.04 -13.51 4.41
C LEU A 47 -8.93 -14.73 4.70
N GLU A 48 -8.96 -15.71 3.82
CA GLU A 48 -9.65 -16.98 4.06
C GLU A 48 -9.06 -17.71 5.27
N LEU A 49 -7.74 -17.85 5.32
CA LEU A 49 -7.06 -18.47 6.46
C LEU A 49 -7.32 -17.73 7.77
N VAL A 50 -7.19 -16.42 7.78
CA VAL A 50 -7.49 -15.61 8.97
C VAL A 50 -8.94 -15.79 9.39
N GLY A 51 -9.86 -15.83 8.43
CA GLY A 51 -11.27 -16.08 8.69
C GLY A 51 -11.52 -17.43 9.34
N GLU A 52 -10.88 -18.49 8.85
CA GLU A 52 -10.99 -19.83 9.42
C GLU A 52 -10.52 -19.89 10.88
N TYR A 53 -9.39 -19.26 11.19
CA TYR A 53 -8.82 -19.27 12.54
C TYR A 53 -9.52 -18.33 13.52
N THR A 54 -10.12 -17.25 13.04
CA THR A 54 -10.77 -16.24 13.90
C THR A 54 -12.29 -16.37 13.95
N GLY A 55 -12.88 -17.19 13.09
CA GLY A 55 -14.33 -17.28 12.93
C GLY A 55 -14.95 -16.07 12.22
N HIS A 56 -14.12 -15.21 11.62
CA HIS A 56 -14.58 -14.03 10.92
C HIS A 56 -14.78 -14.32 9.43
N THR A 57 -15.83 -13.80 8.84
CA THR A 57 -16.07 -13.90 7.41
C THR A 57 -15.72 -12.58 6.74
N PHE A 58 -14.72 -12.59 5.88
CA PHE A 58 -14.33 -11.42 5.12
C PHE A 58 -15.01 -11.40 3.75
N PRO A 59 -15.52 -10.25 3.29
CA PRO A 59 -16.07 -10.11 1.94
C PRO A 59 -14.95 -9.98 0.91
N ILE A 60 -14.38 -11.10 0.50
CA ILE A 60 -13.20 -11.14 -0.37
C ILE A 60 -13.55 -10.61 -1.76
N PRO A 61 -12.91 -9.51 -2.21
CA PRO A 61 -13.16 -8.96 -3.53
C PRO A 61 -12.47 -9.76 -4.63
N HIS A 62 -12.95 -9.63 -5.85
CA HIS A 62 -12.22 -10.10 -7.00
C HIS A 62 -10.89 -9.33 -7.14
N VAL A 63 -9.86 -9.99 -7.69
CA VAL A 63 -8.52 -9.41 -7.85
C VAL A 63 -8.54 -8.08 -8.61
N THR A 64 -9.40 -7.93 -9.60
CA THR A 64 -9.53 -6.67 -10.35
C THR A 64 -10.04 -5.52 -9.51
N THR A 65 -10.91 -5.79 -8.54
CA THR A 65 -11.39 -4.77 -7.58
C THR A 65 -10.25 -4.30 -6.68
N GLY A 66 -9.51 -5.23 -6.11
CA GLY A 66 -8.34 -4.91 -5.30
C GLY A 66 -7.25 -4.17 -6.08
N ARG A 67 -7.01 -4.56 -7.31
CA ARG A 67 -6.11 -3.83 -8.21
C ARG A 67 -6.58 -2.39 -8.44
N GLY A 68 -7.89 -2.18 -8.61
CA GLY A 68 -8.46 -0.85 -8.74
C GLY A 68 -8.22 0.02 -7.52
N TRP A 69 -8.31 -0.53 -6.32
CA TRP A 69 -7.98 0.19 -5.08
C TRP A 69 -6.52 0.60 -5.03
N LEU A 70 -5.62 -0.32 -5.37
CA LEU A 70 -4.18 -0.04 -5.39
C LEU A 70 -3.84 1.10 -6.37
N LEU A 71 -4.41 1.06 -7.57
CA LEU A 71 -4.18 2.09 -8.58
C LEU A 71 -4.71 3.46 -8.15
N ARG A 72 -5.89 3.51 -7.54
CA ARG A 72 -6.47 4.78 -7.05
C ARG A 72 -5.66 5.37 -5.90
N LEU A 73 -5.24 4.54 -4.96
CA LEU A 73 -4.41 4.99 -3.85
C LEU A 73 -3.02 5.40 -4.32
N GLY A 74 -2.43 4.65 -5.24
CA GLY A 74 -1.16 5.01 -5.85
C GLY A 74 -1.24 6.34 -6.60
N LEU A 75 -2.31 6.57 -7.36
CA LEU A 75 -2.52 7.85 -8.03
C LEU A 75 -2.70 9.00 -7.03
N ALA A 76 -3.45 8.77 -5.96
CA ALA A 76 -3.64 9.77 -4.91
C ALA A 76 -2.31 10.16 -4.26
N GLU A 77 -1.42 9.21 -4.01
CA GLU A 77 -0.08 9.48 -3.50
C GLU A 77 0.79 10.24 -4.53
N LEU A 78 0.71 9.88 -5.81
CA LEU A 78 1.47 10.54 -6.86
C LEU A 78 1.09 12.02 -7.07
N VAL A 79 -0.18 12.36 -6.90
CA VAL A 79 -0.65 13.73 -7.07
C VAL A 79 -0.61 14.55 -5.78
N LYS A 80 -0.22 13.94 -4.68
CA LYS A 80 -0.09 14.60 -3.40
C LYS A 80 1.00 15.67 -3.46
N PRO A 81 0.76 16.88 -2.93
CA PRO A 81 1.80 17.90 -2.88
C PRO A 81 3.03 17.41 -2.11
N LEU A 82 4.19 17.64 -2.68
CA LEU A 82 5.44 17.32 -2.00
C LEU A 82 5.66 18.29 -0.84
N GLU A 83 6.23 17.77 0.23
CA GLU A 83 6.65 18.59 1.36
C GLU A 83 7.73 19.59 0.91
N GLN A 84 7.59 20.84 1.30
CA GLN A 84 8.58 21.87 1.02
C GLN A 84 9.80 21.66 1.91
N ALA A 85 10.91 21.27 1.31
CA ALA A 85 12.15 21.01 2.01
C ALA A 85 13.33 21.04 1.04
N ASP A 86 14.52 21.25 1.58
CA ASP A 86 15.78 21.34 0.85
C ASP A 86 16.69 20.12 1.02
N ASP A 87 16.23 19.13 1.79
CA ASP A 87 16.97 17.91 2.09
C ASP A 87 16.49 16.68 1.30
N TRP A 88 15.90 16.89 0.13
CA TRP A 88 15.47 15.82 -0.74
C TRP A 88 16.64 15.14 -1.43
N VAL A 89 16.70 13.81 -1.32
CA VAL A 89 17.57 12.96 -2.13
C VAL A 89 16.72 12.29 -3.19
N LEU A 90 17.05 12.51 -4.46
CA LEU A 90 16.30 11.99 -5.58
C LEU A 90 17.02 10.79 -6.19
N PHE A 91 16.26 9.75 -6.44
CA PHE A 91 16.70 8.55 -7.16
C PHE A 91 15.95 8.47 -8.48
N ALA A 92 16.69 8.35 -9.55
CA ALA A 92 16.12 8.17 -10.88
C ALA A 92 16.40 6.75 -11.37
N ASP A 93 15.36 6.05 -11.79
CA ASP A 93 15.47 4.71 -12.31
C ASP A 93 14.58 4.55 -13.56
N HIS A 94 15.12 3.92 -14.58
CA HIS A 94 14.43 3.66 -15.84
C HIS A 94 14.31 2.16 -16.16
N SER A 95 14.55 1.32 -15.18
CA SER A 95 14.59 -0.14 -15.37
C SER A 95 13.21 -0.80 -15.39
N VAL A 96 12.16 -0.08 -15.02
CA VAL A 96 10.81 -0.65 -14.98
C VAL A 96 10.22 -0.70 -16.39
N GLN A 97 9.97 -1.90 -16.87
CA GLN A 97 9.33 -2.11 -18.16
C GLN A 97 7.91 -2.62 -17.99
N ILE A 98 6.96 -1.96 -18.63
CA ILE A 98 5.56 -2.37 -18.68
C ILE A 98 5.18 -2.64 -20.12
N GLY A 99 5.14 -3.91 -20.50
CA GLY A 99 4.95 -4.29 -21.90
C GLY A 99 6.10 -3.82 -22.77
N SER A 100 5.81 -3.06 -23.82
CA SER A 100 6.80 -2.46 -24.71
C SER A 100 7.30 -1.09 -24.25
N GLN A 101 6.72 -0.54 -23.18
CA GLN A 101 7.05 0.78 -22.70
C GLN A 101 8.02 0.72 -21.53
N LYS A 102 8.97 1.64 -21.50
CA LYS A 102 9.87 1.83 -20.38
C LYS A 102 9.34 2.95 -19.50
N LEU A 103 9.27 2.70 -18.22
CA LEU A 103 8.88 3.69 -17.23
C LEU A 103 10.13 4.32 -16.61
N PHE A 104 10.19 5.64 -16.66
CA PHE A 104 11.17 6.40 -15.91
C PHE A 104 10.56 6.83 -14.59
N ALA A 105 11.11 6.35 -13.50
CA ALA A 105 10.63 6.67 -12.15
C ALA A 105 11.65 7.56 -11.43
N ILE A 106 11.15 8.64 -10.84
CA ILE A 106 11.93 9.48 -9.93
C ILE A 106 11.32 9.32 -8.55
N THR A 107 12.12 8.82 -7.62
CA THR A 107 11.72 8.65 -6.22
C THR A 107 12.51 9.61 -5.35
N GLY A 108 11.81 10.34 -4.48
CA GLY A 108 12.43 11.24 -3.53
C GLY A 108 12.34 10.72 -2.10
N VAL A 109 13.41 10.85 -1.34
CA VAL A 109 13.45 10.54 0.09
C VAL A 109 14.02 11.74 0.84
N ARG A 110 13.38 12.10 1.95
CA ARG A 110 13.88 13.13 2.85
C ARG A 110 15.06 12.60 3.68
N ALA A 111 16.17 13.31 3.67
CA ALA A 111 17.34 12.95 4.50
C ALA A 111 16.98 12.90 5.99
N ALA A 112 16.10 13.79 6.45
CA ALA A 112 15.60 13.83 7.83
C ALA A 112 14.78 12.59 8.22
N HIS A 113 14.23 11.89 7.25
CA HIS A 113 13.42 10.67 7.46
C HIS A 113 14.18 9.40 7.07
N GLN A 114 15.49 9.48 6.93
CA GLN A 114 16.29 8.33 6.58
C GLN A 114 16.14 7.23 7.64
N PRO A 115 15.78 6.01 7.21
CA PRO A 115 15.69 4.89 8.14
C PRO A 115 17.07 4.59 8.75
N PRO A 116 17.10 3.91 9.90
CA PRO A 116 18.37 3.53 10.53
C PRO A 116 19.29 2.82 9.53
N ALA A 117 20.59 3.08 9.65
CA ALA A 117 21.61 2.67 8.68
C ALA A 117 21.54 1.21 8.21
N GLY A 118 21.05 0.30 9.03
CA GLY A 118 20.89 -1.10 8.67
C GLY A 118 19.78 -1.37 7.64
N LEU A 119 18.78 -0.50 7.55
CA LEU A 119 17.69 -0.62 6.57
C LEU A 119 18.04 0.14 5.28
N ALA A 120 18.83 1.18 5.37
CA ALA A 120 19.29 1.93 4.20
C ALA A 120 20.19 1.10 3.29
N LEU A 121 20.98 0.21 3.86
CA LEU A 121 21.85 -0.69 3.11
C LEU A 121 21.08 -1.71 2.26
N CYS A 122 19.90 -2.14 2.69
CA CYS A 122 19.09 -3.05 1.90
C CYS A 122 18.44 -2.38 0.69
N SER A 123 18.18 -1.09 0.75
CA SER A 123 17.63 -0.34 -0.38
C SER A 123 18.70 0.11 -1.36
N ALA A 124 19.94 0.24 -0.91
CA ALA A 124 21.08 0.64 -1.74
C ALA A 124 21.71 -0.52 -2.52
N GLN A 125 21.30 -1.74 -2.25
CA GLN A 125 21.90 -2.93 -2.87
C GLN A 125 21.28 -3.35 -4.19
N SER A 126 20.67 -2.47 -4.90
CA SER A 126 20.24 -2.80 -6.22
C SER A 126 20.73 -1.79 -7.23
N PRO A 127 21.98 -1.90 -7.62
CA PRO A 127 22.26 -2.01 -9.01
C PRO A 127 23.27 -3.10 -9.26
N ARG A 128 22.79 -4.28 -9.50
CA ARG A 128 23.61 -5.15 -10.32
C ARG A 128 23.23 -4.87 -11.76
N LEU A 129 24.10 -4.20 -12.39
CA LEU A 129 24.20 -4.16 -13.84
C LEU A 129 24.27 -5.56 -14.41
#